data_85fa11da476f211b46171d38b77b034f
#
_entry.id   85fa11da476f211b46171d38b77b034f
#
_cell.length_a   1.000
_cell.length_b   1.000
_cell.length_c   1.000
_cell.angle_alpha   90.00
_cell.angle_beta   90.00
_cell.angle_gamma   90.00
#
_symmetry.space_group_name_H-M   'P 1'
#
loop_
_entity.id
_entity.type
_entity.pdbx_description
1 polymer ?
#
loop_
_entity_poly.entity_id
_entity_poly.type
_entity_poly.pdbx_seq_one_letter_code
_entity_poly.pdbx_strand_id
1 'polypeptide(L)'
;MSWLETLRTGGRAILTHRLRSSLTVLGILIGIAAVMLTVGLGEGAQQQVNAEVSSLGSNLLVVSPGSATSTTGVRGGLGSASTLTVQDADALASHVVAPDVAAVAPTVSRSEPLVAGTSTWTTTVVGTTPAWLGVRARTVAEGRFLSAQDVRSGAAVTVLAPTTAQELFGPRDPVGRTVDVNGMPLTVVGVLTSAGSSATSNLDDQAIVPITTAATSIFGGVNRDQVQQILLEATSPSTLSAAYQEADAELLALHGITTPAAADFTISLQQQLLSTASSVDRTLTVLLGGIAAISLLVGGIGVMNIMLVSVAERVREIGLRKALGATPALIRKQFLVEASLLGLVGGVLGVALGVVGSVALPPLVHDPIALSATATAASIGVAVVLGVAFGVYPASRAARLAPIDALRSE
;
A
#
# COMPACT_ATOMS: atom_id res chain seq x y z
N MET A 1 -14.71 38.46 32.11
CA MET A 1 -14.02 37.19 32.37
C MET A 1 -12.88 37.02 31.37
N SER A 2 -11.66 36.82 31.86
CA SER A 2 -10.51 36.60 30.99
C SER A 2 -10.61 35.17 30.38
N TRP A 3 -10.03 34.96 29.21
CA TRP A 3 -9.98 33.64 28.57
C TRP A 3 -9.38 32.56 29.49
N LEU A 4 -8.38 32.91 30.28
CA LEU A 4 -7.73 32.03 31.26
C LEU A 4 -8.69 31.63 32.39
N GLU A 5 -9.58 32.51 32.87
CA GLU A 5 -10.58 32.13 33.88
C GLU A 5 -11.62 31.15 33.34
N THR A 6 -12.02 31.31 32.06
CA THR A 6 -12.97 30.40 31.41
C THR A 6 -12.37 29.00 31.25
N LEU A 7 -11.10 28.90 30.86
CA LEU A 7 -10.36 27.63 30.75
C LEU A 7 -10.18 26.96 32.13
N ARG A 8 -9.85 27.75 33.18
CA ARG A 8 -9.65 27.24 34.54
C ARG A 8 -10.97 26.73 35.15
N THR A 9 -12.08 27.39 34.85
CA THR A 9 -13.40 26.98 35.30
C THR A 9 -13.87 25.72 34.58
N GLY A 10 -13.65 25.59 33.25
CA GLY A 10 -13.93 24.42 32.47
C GLY A 10 -13.12 23.18 32.94
N GLY A 11 -11.82 23.39 33.22
CA GLY A 11 -10.96 22.31 33.74
C GLY A 11 -11.40 21.79 35.12
N ARG A 12 -11.83 22.72 36.03
CA ARG A 12 -12.37 22.30 37.34
C ARG A 12 -13.68 21.53 37.23
N ALA A 13 -14.55 21.91 36.29
CA ALA A 13 -15.81 21.21 36.05
C ALA A 13 -15.61 19.72 35.65
N ILE A 14 -14.60 19.44 34.81
CA ILE A 14 -14.23 18.08 34.38
C ILE A 14 -13.79 17.24 35.58
N LEU A 15 -13.06 17.82 36.53
CA LEU A 15 -12.53 17.13 37.71
C LEU A 15 -13.57 16.86 38.81
N THR A 16 -14.70 17.58 38.80
CA THR A 16 -15.76 17.42 39.85
C THR A 16 -16.60 16.15 39.63
N HIS A 17 -16.84 15.75 38.37
CA HIS A 17 -17.65 14.57 38.02
C HIS A 17 -16.83 13.53 37.23
N ARG A 18 -15.78 13.00 37.84
CA ARG A 18 -14.71 12.19 37.17
C ARG A 18 -15.25 11.01 36.38
N LEU A 19 -16.18 10.19 36.93
CA LEU A 19 -16.70 9.03 36.23
C LEU A 19 -17.47 9.38 34.96
N ARG A 20 -18.25 10.47 34.99
CA ARG A 20 -19.06 10.90 33.86
C ARG A 20 -18.17 11.49 32.76
N SER A 21 -17.24 12.36 33.14
CA SER A 21 -16.30 12.97 32.21
C SER A 21 -15.38 11.93 31.58
N SER A 22 -14.93 10.91 32.35
CA SER A 22 -14.09 9.83 31.81
C SER A 22 -14.81 9.00 30.77
N LEU A 23 -16.09 8.67 30.99
CA LEU A 23 -16.87 7.88 30.02
C LEU A 23 -17.05 8.61 28.67
N THR A 24 -17.22 9.94 28.72
CA THR A 24 -17.38 10.75 27.50
C THR A 24 -16.09 10.93 26.76
N VAL A 25 -15.02 11.27 27.50
CA VAL A 25 -13.68 11.35 26.96
C VAL A 25 -13.27 10.02 26.34
N LEU A 26 -13.64 8.88 26.96
CA LEU A 26 -13.40 7.54 26.45
C LEU A 26 -14.08 7.31 25.08
N GLY A 27 -15.34 7.76 24.91
CA GLY A 27 -16.05 7.62 23.63
C GLY A 27 -15.37 8.41 22.49
N ILE A 28 -14.94 9.65 22.75
CA ILE A 28 -14.20 10.46 21.79
C ILE A 28 -12.81 9.86 21.53
N LEU A 29 -12.11 9.42 22.59
CA LEU A 29 -10.79 8.81 22.52
C LEU A 29 -10.80 7.57 21.62
N ILE A 30 -11.74 6.64 21.83
CA ILE A 30 -11.87 5.44 21.00
C ILE A 30 -12.18 5.81 19.56
N GLY A 31 -13.10 6.75 19.32
CA GLY A 31 -13.44 7.19 17.98
C GLY A 31 -12.25 7.81 17.23
N ILE A 32 -11.50 8.69 17.90
CA ILE A 32 -10.30 9.32 17.30
C ILE A 32 -9.16 8.32 17.09
N ALA A 33 -8.91 7.41 18.05
CA ALA A 33 -7.93 6.36 17.89
C ALA A 33 -8.28 5.44 16.70
N ALA A 34 -9.55 5.06 16.56
CA ALA A 34 -10.03 4.27 15.44
C ALA A 34 -9.84 5.00 14.10
N VAL A 35 -10.17 6.29 14.01
CA VAL A 35 -9.92 7.09 12.79
C VAL A 35 -8.43 7.10 12.46
N MET A 36 -7.57 7.38 13.44
CA MET A 36 -6.12 7.43 13.21
C MET A 36 -5.55 6.11 12.72
N LEU A 37 -5.94 5.00 13.35
CA LEU A 37 -5.45 3.68 12.96
C LEU A 37 -5.96 3.29 11.57
N THR A 38 -7.23 3.59 11.25
CA THR A 38 -7.82 3.30 9.94
C THR A 38 -7.15 4.08 8.82
N VAL A 39 -6.95 5.40 9.00
CA VAL A 39 -6.28 6.25 8.03
C VAL A 39 -4.81 5.85 7.92
N GLY A 40 -4.16 5.55 9.05
CA GLY A 40 -2.76 5.12 9.09
C GLY A 40 -2.53 3.76 8.38
N LEU A 41 -3.45 2.81 8.51
CA LEU A 41 -3.44 1.55 7.76
C LEU A 41 -3.58 1.81 6.25
N GLY A 42 -4.54 2.63 5.83
CA GLY A 42 -4.74 2.97 4.42
C GLY A 42 -3.53 3.68 3.80
N GLU A 43 -2.95 4.66 4.51
CA GLU A 43 -1.72 5.35 4.05
C GLU A 43 -0.51 4.40 4.03
N GLY A 44 -0.39 3.49 5.00
CA GLY A 44 0.66 2.48 5.07
C GLY A 44 0.58 1.49 3.91
N ALA A 45 -0.60 0.94 3.66
CA ALA A 45 -0.87 0.05 2.52
C ALA A 45 -0.57 0.74 1.19
N GLN A 46 -0.99 2.00 1.02
CA GLN A 46 -0.71 2.77 -0.20
C GLN A 46 0.80 3.02 -0.39
N GLN A 47 1.54 3.31 0.68
CA GLN A 47 3.00 3.47 0.61
C GLN A 47 3.69 2.16 0.25
N GLN A 48 3.24 1.03 0.80
CA GLN A 48 3.78 -0.29 0.49
C GLN A 48 3.51 -0.65 -0.97
N VAL A 49 2.30 -0.45 -1.46
CA VAL A 49 1.93 -0.63 -2.87
C VAL A 49 2.81 0.25 -3.77
N ASN A 50 2.96 1.54 -3.46
CA ASN A 50 3.80 2.45 -4.24
C ASN A 50 5.29 2.05 -4.24
N ALA A 51 5.81 1.55 -3.10
CA ALA A 51 7.18 1.06 -3.01
C ALA A 51 7.37 -0.21 -3.87
N GLU A 52 6.41 -1.13 -3.83
CA GLU A 52 6.42 -2.36 -4.64
C GLU A 52 6.35 -2.05 -6.14
N VAL A 53 5.50 -1.08 -6.54
CA VAL A 53 5.46 -0.55 -7.92
C VAL A 53 6.80 0.00 -8.35
N SER A 54 7.38 0.87 -7.52
CA SER A 54 8.64 1.53 -7.84
C SER A 54 9.79 0.51 -7.97
N SER A 55 9.76 -0.56 -7.19
CA SER A 55 10.76 -1.63 -7.24
C SER A 55 10.64 -2.53 -8.47
N LEU A 56 9.44 -2.62 -9.07
CA LEU A 56 9.17 -3.46 -10.25
C LEU A 56 9.33 -2.71 -11.58
N GLY A 57 9.51 -1.39 -11.55
CA GLY A 57 9.53 -0.51 -12.73
C GLY A 57 8.15 0.11 -12.99
N SER A 58 8.08 1.45 -12.97
CA SER A 58 6.81 2.19 -13.10
C SER A 58 6.17 2.09 -14.50
N ASN A 59 6.95 1.72 -15.53
CA ASN A 59 6.55 1.70 -16.94
C ASN A 59 6.48 0.29 -17.51
N LEU A 60 6.25 -0.73 -16.65
CA LEU A 60 6.30 -2.14 -17.03
C LEU A 60 4.97 -2.63 -17.59
N LEU A 61 5.03 -3.22 -18.78
CA LEU A 61 4.00 -4.06 -19.36
C LEU A 61 4.49 -5.52 -19.33
N VAL A 62 3.61 -6.42 -19.02
CA VAL A 62 3.90 -7.86 -18.99
C VAL A 62 3.00 -8.57 -19.99
N VAL A 63 3.59 -9.11 -21.05
CA VAL A 63 2.91 -10.00 -21.97
C VAL A 63 3.03 -11.41 -21.43
N SER A 64 1.90 -12.07 -21.24
CA SER A 64 1.80 -13.44 -20.74
C SER A 64 0.97 -14.29 -21.69
N PRO A 65 1.16 -15.62 -21.71
CA PRO A 65 0.33 -16.51 -22.48
C PRO A 65 -1.14 -16.39 -22.08
N GLY A 66 -2.00 -16.29 -23.08
CA GLY A 66 -3.43 -16.24 -22.93
C GLY A 66 -4.07 -17.62 -22.86
N SER A 67 -5.25 -17.75 -23.40
CA SER A 67 -5.98 -19.02 -23.47
C SER A 67 -5.84 -19.61 -24.86
N ALA A 68 -5.30 -20.83 -24.96
CA ALA A 68 -5.30 -21.59 -26.22
C ALA A 68 -6.73 -22.00 -26.59
N THR A 69 -7.11 -21.83 -27.85
CA THR A 69 -8.36 -22.39 -28.39
C THR A 69 -8.01 -23.70 -29.13
N SER A 70 -8.57 -24.82 -28.69
CA SER A 70 -8.34 -26.11 -29.34
C SER A 70 -8.95 -26.13 -30.76
N THR A 71 -8.48 -27.04 -31.61
CA THR A 71 -9.07 -27.27 -32.96
C THR A 71 -10.54 -27.63 -32.93
N THR A 72 -11.07 -28.03 -31.78
CA THR A 72 -12.49 -28.33 -31.55
C THR A 72 -13.27 -27.12 -31.05
N GLY A 73 -12.66 -25.92 -30.98
CA GLY A 73 -13.30 -24.68 -30.52
C GLY A 73 -13.39 -24.51 -28.99
N VAL A 74 -12.87 -25.45 -28.21
CA VAL A 74 -12.83 -25.33 -26.75
C VAL A 74 -11.69 -24.42 -26.34
N ARG A 75 -11.98 -23.33 -25.61
CA ARG A 75 -10.99 -22.40 -25.08
C ARG A 75 -10.45 -22.94 -23.74
N GLY A 76 -9.14 -23.05 -23.63
CA GLY A 76 -8.42 -23.44 -22.41
C GLY A 76 -8.44 -22.34 -21.35
N GLY A 77 -7.91 -22.62 -20.18
CA GLY A 77 -7.67 -21.62 -19.14
C GLY A 77 -6.58 -20.62 -19.53
N LEU A 78 -6.50 -19.50 -18.80
CA LEU A 78 -5.41 -18.53 -18.94
C LEU A 78 -4.06 -19.23 -18.71
N GLY A 79 -3.05 -18.90 -19.55
CA GLY A 79 -1.75 -19.52 -19.50
C GLY A 79 -1.64 -20.85 -20.25
N SER A 80 -2.73 -21.35 -20.87
CA SER A 80 -2.70 -22.60 -21.65
C SER A 80 -2.11 -22.43 -23.04
N ALA A 81 -2.02 -21.21 -23.56
CA ALA A 81 -1.32 -20.92 -24.80
C ALA A 81 0.19 -20.96 -24.55
N SER A 82 0.94 -21.63 -25.44
CA SER A 82 2.41 -21.67 -25.41
C SER A 82 2.95 -21.08 -26.70
N THR A 83 2.40 -19.95 -27.10
CA THR A 83 2.60 -19.33 -28.43
C THR A 83 3.66 -18.24 -28.43
N LEU A 84 3.94 -17.62 -27.25
CA LEU A 84 4.95 -16.57 -27.15
C LEU A 84 6.35 -17.10 -27.41
N THR A 85 7.11 -16.40 -28.23
CA THR A 85 8.46 -16.78 -28.68
C THR A 85 9.48 -15.64 -28.49
N VAL A 86 10.76 -15.99 -28.58
CA VAL A 86 11.85 -14.99 -28.62
C VAL A 86 11.70 -14.07 -29.84
N GLN A 87 11.18 -14.60 -30.96
CA GLN A 87 10.96 -13.79 -32.17
C GLN A 87 9.92 -12.69 -31.97
N ASP A 88 8.87 -12.96 -31.19
CA ASP A 88 7.88 -11.94 -30.82
C ASP A 88 8.53 -10.82 -29.99
N ALA A 89 9.42 -11.21 -29.06
CA ALA A 89 10.18 -10.24 -28.28
C ALA A 89 11.14 -9.40 -29.16
N ASP A 90 11.79 -10.01 -30.14
CA ASP A 90 12.68 -9.31 -31.08
C ASP A 90 11.90 -8.35 -31.99
N ALA A 91 10.69 -8.70 -32.42
CA ALA A 91 9.82 -7.83 -33.21
C ALA A 91 9.38 -6.60 -32.37
N LEU A 92 8.94 -6.82 -31.12
CA LEU A 92 8.58 -5.76 -30.19
C LEU A 92 9.74 -4.85 -29.79
N ALA A 93 10.98 -5.33 -29.89
CA ALA A 93 12.19 -4.52 -29.65
C ALA A 93 12.51 -3.55 -30.82
N SER A 94 11.79 -3.65 -31.94
CA SER A 94 12.00 -2.76 -33.08
C SER A 94 11.29 -1.43 -32.88
N HIS A 95 12.03 -0.34 -32.71
CA HIS A 95 11.48 1.02 -32.61
C HIS A 95 10.71 1.50 -33.87
N VAL A 96 10.76 0.76 -34.96
CA VAL A 96 9.93 1.04 -36.15
C VAL A 96 8.51 0.53 -35.93
N VAL A 97 8.36 -0.57 -35.21
CA VAL A 97 7.09 -1.25 -34.94
C VAL A 97 6.48 -0.74 -33.63
N ALA A 98 7.30 -0.60 -32.61
CA ALA A 98 6.91 -0.15 -31.29
C ALA A 98 7.79 1.01 -30.79
N PRO A 99 7.58 2.24 -31.31
CA PRO A 99 8.39 3.40 -30.96
C PRO A 99 8.29 3.81 -29.49
N ASP A 100 7.18 3.51 -28.82
CA ASP A 100 6.96 3.82 -27.40
C ASP A 100 7.47 2.75 -26.45
N VAL A 101 8.04 1.65 -26.96
CA VAL A 101 8.72 0.60 -26.19
C VAL A 101 10.21 0.90 -26.12
N ALA A 102 10.73 1.13 -24.91
CA ALA A 102 12.14 1.46 -24.66
C ALA A 102 13.03 0.20 -24.58
N ALA A 103 12.55 -0.87 -23.97
CA ALA A 103 13.29 -2.11 -23.80
C ALA A 103 12.37 -3.32 -23.74
N VAL A 104 12.88 -4.47 -24.19
CA VAL A 104 12.16 -5.74 -24.23
C VAL A 104 13.02 -6.84 -23.64
N ALA A 105 12.45 -7.60 -22.70
CA ALA A 105 13.15 -8.71 -22.05
C ALA A 105 12.25 -9.96 -22.04
N PRO A 106 12.47 -10.91 -22.97
CA PRO A 106 11.84 -12.23 -22.89
C PRO A 106 12.34 -12.96 -21.67
N THR A 107 11.43 -13.69 -21.00
CA THR A 107 11.76 -14.45 -19.80
C THR A 107 11.17 -15.86 -19.85
N VAL A 108 11.96 -16.80 -19.36
CA VAL A 108 11.56 -18.16 -19.05
C VAL A 108 12.02 -18.49 -17.63
N SER A 109 11.17 -19.07 -16.80
CA SER A 109 11.52 -19.31 -15.41
C SER A 109 11.07 -20.70 -14.95
N ARG A 110 11.86 -21.31 -14.06
CA ARG A 110 11.53 -22.56 -13.39
C ARG A 110 12.18 -22.59 -12.02
N SER A 111 11.50 -23.20 -11.06
CA SER A 111 12.10 -23.46 -9.75
C SER A 111 13.02 -24.67 -9.86
N GLU A 112 14.31 -24.48 -9.56
CA GLU A 112 15.34 -25.51 -9.69
C GLU A 112 16.25 -25.51 -8.46
N PRO A 113 16.79 -26.67 -8.06
CA PRO A 113 17.80 -26.76 -7.02
C PRO A 113 19.16 -26.29 -7.54
N LEU A 114 19.79 -25.37 -6.83
CA LEU A 114 21.15 -24.90 -7.03
C LEU A 114 22.08 -25.55 -6.01
N VAL A 115 23.23 -26.06 -6.46
CA VAL A 115 24.21 -26.73 -5.60
C VAL A 115 25.53 -25.98 -5.67
N ALA A 116 26.05 -25.56 -4.51
CA ALA A 116 27.37 -24.95 -4.37
C ALA A 116 28.18 -25.67 -3.29
N GLY A 117 29.03 -26.61 -3.73
CA GLY A 117 29.78 -27.49 -2.83
C GLY A 117 28.85 -28.39 -2.00
N THR A 118 28.70 -28.12 -0.71
CA THR A 118 27.80 -28.88 0.19
C THR A 118 26.45 -28.22 0.44
N SER A 119 26.28 -26.98 -0.03
CA SER A 119 25.04 -26.21 0.14
C SER A 119 24.12 -26.45 -1.04
N THR A 120 22.82 -26.65 -0.76
CA THR A 120 21.77 -26.78 -1.78
C THR A 120 20.66 -25.81 -1.43
N TRP A 121 20.21 -25.04 -2.41
CA TRP A 121 19.11 -24.10 -2.27
C TRP A 121 18.20 -24.16 -3.48
N THR A 122 16.89 -24.30 -3.26
CA THR A 122 15.91 -24.30 -4.35
C THR A 122 15.41 -22.88 -4.56
N THR A 123 15.64 -22.34 -5.75
CA THR A 123 15.27 -20.98 -6.11
C THR A 123 14.70 -20.90 -7.51
N THR A 124 14.16 -19.75 -7.90
CA THR A 124 13.68 -19.51 -9.25
C THR A 124 14.84 -19.17 -10.18
N VAL A 125 15.12 -20.05 -11.13
CA VAL A 125 16.06 -19.78 -12.21
C VAL A 125 15.33 -19.05 -13.33
N VAL A 126 15.82 -17.87 -13.70
CA VAL A 126 15.23 -16.99 -14.73
C VAL A 126 16.19 -16.88 -15.91
N GLY A 127 15.79 -17.43 -17.05
CA GLY A 127 16.48 -17.24 -18.32
C GLY A 127 16.02 -15.96 -18.99
N THR A 128 16.92 -15.03 -19.31
CA THR A 128 16.57 -13.73 -19.89
C THR A 128 17.72 -13.10 -20.69
N THR A 129 17.51 -11.84 -21.12
CA THR A 129 18.47 -11.01 -21.89
C THR A 129 19.04 -9.87 -21.03
N PRO A 130 20.10 -9.17 -21.47
CA PRO A 130 20.66 -8.04 -20.73
C PRO A 130 19.68 -6.90 -20.46
N ALA A 131 18.68 -6.72 -21.31
CA ALA A 131 17.64 -5.69 -21.14
C ALA A 131 16.84 -5.86 -19.85
N TRP A 132 16.75 -7.08 -19.33
CA TRP A 132 16.00 -7.41 -18.10
C TRP A 132 16.41 -6.54 -16.91
N LEU A 133 17.69 -6.20 -16.79
CA LEU A 133 18.19 -5.39 -15.68
C LEU A 133 17.52 -4.01 -15.65
N GLY A 134 17.41 -3.34 -16.80
CA GLY A 134 16.72 -2.05 -16.94
C GLY A 134 15.22 -2.18 -16.76
N VAL A 135 14.60 -3.11 -17.50
CA VAL A 135 13.16 -3.36 -17.47
C VAL A 135 12.65 -3.65 -16.04
N ARG A 136 13.45 -4.33 -15.22
CA ARG A 136 13.16 -4.64 -13.82
C ARG A 136 13.70 -3.58 -12.84
N ALA A 137 14.23 -2.47 -13.31
CA ALA A 137 14.84 -1.41 -12.48
C ALA A 137 15.84 -1.97 -11.45
N ARG A 138 16.58 -3.06 -11.81
CA ARG A 138 17.54 -3.70 -10.93
C ARG A 138 18.94 -3.14 -11.16
N THR A 139 19.79 -3.28 -10.14
CA THR A 139 21.22 -2.91 -10.23
C THR A 139 22.09 -4.05 -9.72
N VAL A 140 23.35 -4.06 -10.12
CA VAL A 140 24.35 -5.04 -9.69
C VAL A 140 25.09 -4.48 -8.49
N ALA A 141 25.18 -5.26 -7.42
CA ALA A 141 25.96 -4.93 -6.22
C ALA A 141 27.45 -5.28 -6.40
N GLU A 142 27.71 -6.47 -6.96
CA GLU A 142 29.06 -6.99 -7.14
C GLU A 142 29.21 -7.69 -8.48
N GLY A 143 30.37 -7.56 -9.14
CA GLY A 143 30.64 -8.18 -10.43
C GLY A 143 29.95 -7.47 -11.60
N ARG A 144 29.36 -8.24 -12.53
CA ARG A 144 28.66 -7.73 -13.72
C ARG A 144 27.35 -8.47 -13.97
N PHE A 145 26.48 -7.85 -14.75
CA PHE A 145 25.29 -8.53 -15.28
C PHE A 145 25.61 -9.33 -16.56
N LEU A 146 24.60 -10.02 -17.09
CA LEU A 146 24.68 -10.71 -18.37
C LEU A 146 25.00 -9.74 -19.50
N SER A 147 25.85 -10.14 -20.43
CA SER A 147 26.14 -9.39 -21.64
C SER A 147 25.43 -10.00 -22.87
N ALA A 148 25.28 -9.22 -23.93
CA ALA A 148 24.76 -9.74 -25.20
C ALA A 148 25.63 -10.88 -25.77
N GLN A 149 26.92 -10.91 -25.43
CA GLN A 149 27.82 -12.00 -25.82
C GLN A 149 27.49 -13.29 -25.07
N ASP A 150 27.20 -13.20 -23.76
CA ASP A 150 26.82 -14.37 -22.95
C ASP A 150 25.55 -15.02 -23.50
N VAL A 151 24.57 -14.21 -23.93
CA VAL A 151 23.33 -14.71 -24.54
C VAL A 151 23.60 -15.37 -25.90
N ARG A 152 24.37 -14.70 -26.77
CA ARG A 152 24.65 -15.26 -28.11
C ARG A 152 25.46 -16.54 -28.09
N SER A 153 26.41 -16.66 -27.15
CA SER A 153 27.26 -17.85 -27.03
C SER A 153 26.64 -18.97 -26.17
N GLY A 154 25.51 -18.72 -25.53
CA GLY A 154 24.95 -19.67 -24.54
C GLY A 154 25.92 -19.91 -23.39
N ALA A 155 26.55 -18.85 -22.89
CA ALA A 155 27.58 -18.94 -21.86
C ALA A 155 27.05 -19.56 -20.56
N ALA A 156 27.87 -20.41 -19.94
CA ALA A 156 27.56 -21.04 -18.66
C ALA A 156 27.82 -20.07 -17.48
N VAL A 157 27.05 -19.01 -17.41
CA VAL A 157 27.16 -17.95 -16.39
C VAL A 157 25.84 -17.69 -15.69
N THR A 158 25.92 -17.23 -14.44
CA THR A 158 24.74 -16.85 -13.64
C THR A 158 25.00 -15.58 -12.84
N VAL A 159 23.95 -14.82 -12.63
CA VAL A 159 23.89 -13.69 -11.68
C VAL A 159 22.93 -14.06 -10.57
N LEU A 160 23.36 -13.97 -9.32
CA LEU A 160 22.56 -14.38 -8.17
C LEU A 160 21.87 -13.18 -7.54
N ALA A 161 20.66 -13.35 -7.06
CA ALA A 161 20.02 -12.41 -6.17
C ALA A 161 20.57 -12.58 -4.73
N PRO A 162 20.44 -11.56 -3.86
CA PRO A 162 21.14 -11.54 -2.56
C PRO A 162 20.84 -12.72 -1.65
N THR A 163 19.56 -13.12 -1.53
CA THR A 163 19.17 -14.25 -0.68
C THR A 163 19.76 -15.56 -1.20
N THR A 164 19.67 -15.80 -2.50
CA THR A 164 20.25 -17.02 -3.13
C THR A 164 21.76 -17.06 -2.92
N ALA A 165 22.45 -15.92 -3.07
CA ALA A 165 23.90 -15.83 -2.83
C ALA A 165 24.26 -16.11 -1.37
N GLN A 166 23.49 -15.56 -0.43
CA GLN A 166 23.69 -15.76 1.01
C GLN A 166 23.46 -17.23 1.43
N GLU A 167 22.42 -17.88 0.93
CA GLU A 167 22.07 -19.26 1.27
C GLU A 167 23.09 -20.27 0.72
N LEU A 168 23.64 -20.01 -0.49
CA LEU A 168 24.61 -20.90 -1.13
C LEU A 168 26.03 -20.69 -0.61
N PHE A 169 26.45 -19.46 -0.35
CA PHE A 169 27.84 -19.13 -0.07
C PHE A 169 28.08 -18.55 1.34
N GLY A 170 27.02 -18.13 2.05
CA GLY A 170 27.12 -17.45 3.33
C GLY A 170 27.89 -16.14 3.20
N PRO A 171 28.88 -15.87 4.09
CA PRO A 171 29.65 -14.63 4.06
C PRO A 171 30.78 -14.62 3.01
N ARG A 172 30.90 -15.66 2.19
CA ARG A 172 31.98 -15.80 1.20
C ARG A 172 31.58 -15.13 -0.10
N ASP A 173 32.49 -14.38 -0.73
CA ASP A 173 32.27 -13.80 -2.05
C ASP A 173 31.87 -14.89 -3.08
N PRO A 174 30.66 -14.78 -3.68
CA PRO A 174 30.18 -15.75 -4.67
C PRO A 174 30.75 -15.51 -6.08
N VAL A 175 31.25 -14.32 -6.39
CA VAL A 175 31.70 -13.97 -7.75
C VAL A 175 32.94 -14.80 -8.14
N GLY A 176 32.88 -15.39 -9.34
CA GLY A 176 33.90 -16.30 -9.85
C GLY A 176 33.78 -17.74 -9.37
N ARG A 177 32.86 -18.05 -8.45
CA ARG A 177 32.60 -19.44 -8.01
C ARG A 177 31.61 -20.14 -8.93
N THR A 178 31.56 -21.45 -8.81
CA THR A 178 30.68 -22.32 -9.60
C THR A 178 29.47 -22.76 -8.77
N VAL A 179 28.32 -22.72 -9.42
CA VAL A 179 27.03 -23.27 -8.93
C VAL A 179 26.53 -24.27 -9.96
N ASP A 180 26.13 -25.44 -9.53
CA ASP A 180 25.55 -26.47 -10.40
C ASP A 180 24.02 -26.33 -10.39
N VAL A 181 23.43 -26.38 -11.59
CA VAL A 181 21.97 -26.38 -11.81
C VAL A 181 21.65 -27.54 -12.74
N ASN A 182 20.96 -28.55 -12.25
CA ASN A 182 20.60 -29.74 -13.03
C ASN A 182 21.80 -30.44 -13.71
N GLY A 183 22.96 -30.46 -13.05
CA GLY A 183 24.18 -31.07 -13.59
C GLY A 183 24.97 -30.13 -14.52
N MET A 184 24.54 -28.88 -14.68
CA MET A 184 25.27 -27.89 -15.47
C MET A 184 26.01 -26.93 -14.56
N PRO A 185 27.35 -26.89 -14.62
CA PRO A 185 28.12 -25.93 -13.83
C PRO A 185 28.05 -24.52 -14.45
N LEU A 186 27.58 -23.54 -13.66
CA LEU A 186 27.48 -22.13 -14.02
C LEU A 186 28.48 -21.31 -13.20
N THR A 187 29.19 -20.40 -13.83
CA THR A 187 30.06 -19.45 -13.13
C THR A 187 29.24 -18.22 -12.68
N VAL A 188 29.32 -17.89 -11.40
CA VAL A 188 28.70 -16.68 -10.86
C VAL A 188 29.50 -15.46 -11.34
N VAL A 189 28.87 -14.59 -12.11
CA VAL A 189 29.51 -13.38 -12.67
C VAL A 189 29.12 -12.10 -11.96
N GLY A 190 28.09 -12.15 -11.12
CA GLY A 190 27.66 -10.99 -10.32
C GLY A 190 26.59 -11.33 -9.32
N VAL A 191 26.32 -10.36 -8.44
CA VAL A 191 25.24 -10.38 -7.45
C VAL A 191 24.40 -9.11 -7.59
N LEU A 192 23.08 -9.25 -7.58
CA LEU A 192 22.16 -8.12 -7.64
C LEU A 192 22.06 -7.39 -6.29
N THR A 193 21.70 -6.11 -6.33
CA THR A 193 21.28 -5.38 -5.14
C THR A 193 19.95 -5.94 -4.62
N SER A 194 19.68 -5.82 -3.31
CA SER A 194 18.37 -6.18 -2.76
C SER A 194 17.27 -5.25 -3.33
N ALA A 195 16.17 -5.83 -3.77
CA ALA A 195 14.95 -5.12 -4.14
C ALA A 195 13.85 -5.29 -3.10
N GLY A 196 14.09 -6.10 -2.08
CA GLY A 196 13.12 -6.49 -1.09
C GLY A 196 12.29 -7.70 -1.51
N SER A 197 11.60 -8.26 -0.53
CA SER A 197 10.65 -9.34 -0.73
C SER A 197 9.25 -8.82 -0.43
N SER A 198 8.30 -9.09 -1.32
CA SER A 198 6.88 -8.89 -1.05
C SER A 198 6.22 -10.19 -0.61
N ALA A 199 5.00 -10.11 -0.08
CA ALA A 199 4.23 -11.27 0.31
C ALA A 199 3.91 -12.21 -0.89
N THR A 200 3.97 -11.67 -2.12
CA THR A 200 3.61 -12.38 -3.36
C THR A 200 4.79 -12.74 -4.24
N SER A 201 5.94 -12.08 -4.09
CA SER A 201 7.15 -12.37 -4.87
C SER A 201 8.42 -12.04 -4.10
N ASN A 202 9.35 -13.00 -4.04
CA ASN A 202 10.67 -12.79 -3.47
C ASN A 202 11.67 -12.51 -4.61
N LEU A 203 11.88 -11.23 -4.91
CA LEU A 203 12.80 -10.81 -5.98
C LEU A 203 14.28 -10.98 -5.56
N ASP A 204 14.52 -11.20 -4.30
CA ASP A 204 15.85 -11.41 -3.75
C ASP A 204 16.25 -12.89 -3.70
N ASP A 205 15.34 -13.80 -4.10
CA ASP A 205 15.59 -15.24 -4.20
C ASP A 205 15.44 -15.75 -5.64
N GLN A 206 16.44 -15.44 -6.48
CA GLN A 206 16.48 -15.78 -7.89
C GLN A 206 17.92 -16.03 -8.37
N ALA A 207 18.06 -16.83 -9.43
CA ALA A 207 19.28 -16.99 -10.21
C ALA A 207 19.00 -16.62 -11.67
N ILE A 208 19.74 -15.67 -12.21
CA ILE A 208 19.54 -15.14 -13.56
C ILE A 208 20.58 -15.73 -14.49
N VAL A 209 20.14 -16.32 -15.59
CA VAL A 209 21.00 -16.97 -16.60
C VAL A 209 20.67 -16.46 -18.00
N PRO A 210 21.56 -16.59 -18.98
CA PRO A 210 21.22 -16.29 -20.36
C PRO A 210 20.03 -17.13 -20.85
N ILE A 211 19.09 -16.54 -21.57
CA ILE A 211 17.88 -17.24 -22.04
C ILE A 211 18.22 -18.45 -22.89
N THR A 212 19.27 -18.35 -23.72
CA THR A 212 19.79 -19.45 -24.54
C THR A 212 20.29 -20.62 -23.70
N THR A 213 21.02 -20.33 -22.61
CA THR A 213 21.53 -21.33 -21.66
C THR A 213 20.39 -22.00 -20.91
N ALA A 214 19.41 -21.20 -20.47
CA ALA A 214 18.20 -21.70 -19.81
C ALA A 214 17.44 -22.68 -20.72
N ALA A 215 17.16 -22.28 -21.95
CA ALA A 215 16.37 -23.06 -22.89
C ALA A 215 17.08 -24.35 -23.37
N THR A 216 18.39 -24.26 -23.61
CA THR A 216 19.14 -25.40 -24.20
C THR A 216 19.65 -26.39 -23.17
N SER A 217 20.10 -25.91 -22.01
CA SER A 217 20.93 -26.71 -21.10
C SER A 217 20.29 -26.95 -19.73
N ILE A 218 19.50 -25.99 -19.22
CA ILE A 218 18.93 -26.11 -17.86
C ILE A 218 17.51 -26.70 -17.90
N PHE A 219 16.62 -26.09 -18.69
CA PHE A 219 15.22 -26.48 -18.69
C PHE A 219 14.91 -27.59 -19.68
N GLY A 220 15.66 -27.66 -20.79
CA GLY A 220 15.38 -28.55 -21.88
C GLY A 220 13.98 -28.37 -22.47
N GLY A 221 13.64 -29.09 -23.50
CA GLY A 221 12.29 -29.06 -24.08
C GLY A 221 12.32 -29.08 -25.62
N VAL A 222 11.13 -29.29 -26.19
CA VAL A 222 10.95 -29.38 -27.65
C VAL A 222 11.03 -28.03 -28.33
N ASN A 223 10.53 -27.00 -27.64
CA ASN A 223 10.49 -25.61 -28.18
C ASN A 223 11.45 -24.71 -27.41
N ARG A 224 12.65 -24.54 -27.96
CA ARG A 224 13.72 -23.74 -27.35
C ARG A 224 13.49 -22.23 -27.46
N ASP A 225 12.63 -21.81 -28.39
CA ASP A 225 12.32 -20.43 -28.66
C ASP A 225 11.10 -19.91 -27.87
N GLN A 226 10.44 -20.80 -27.15
CA GLN A 226 9.30 -20.46 -26.32
C GLN A 226 9.68 -19.65 -25.08
N VAL A 227 8.91 -18.60 -24.81
CA VAL A 227 9.05 -17.80 -23.60
C VAL A 227 7.75 -17.83 -22.77
N GLN A 228 7.90 -17.68 -21.46
CA GLN A 228 6.76 -17.66 -20.55
C GLN A 228 6.18 -16.26 -20.41
N GLN A 229 7.01 -15.23 -20.52
CA GLN A 229 6.61 -13.84 -20.47
C GLN A 229 7.55 -12.99 -21.32
N ILE A 230 7.01 -11.90 -21.86
CA ILE A 230 7.80 -10.84 -22.44
C ILE A 230 7.57 -9.58 -21.61
N LEU A 231 8.62 -9.07 -21.00
CA LEU A 231 8.61 -7.85 -20.23
C LEU A 231 8.93 -6.69 -21.14
N LEU A 232 8.09 -5.66 -21.14
CA LEU A 232 8.26 -4.45 -21.96
C LEU A 232 8.37 -3.25 -21.04
N GLU A 233 9.34 -2.39 -21.30
CA GLU A 233 9.46 -1.08 -20.66
C GLU A 233 8.99 -0.01 -21.62
N ALA A 234 7.98 0.78 -21.25
CA ALA A 234 7.58 1.94 -22.04
C ALA A 234 8.57 3.10 -21.83
N THR A 235 8.73 3.96 -22.85
CA THR A 235 9.65 5.11 -22.80
C THR A 235 9.32 6.10 -21.67
N SER A 236 8.07 6.17 -21.26
CA SER A 236 7.61 6.99 -20.14
C SER A 236 6.28 6.48 -19.56
N PRO A 237 5.87 6.91 -18.35
CA PRO A 237 4.55 6.60 -17.83
C PRO A 237 3.39 7.12 -18.71
N SER A 238 3.61 8.22 -19.44
CA SER A 238 2.59 8.82 -20.32
C SER A 238 2.41 8.05 -21.61
N THR A 239 3.43 7.31 -22.08
CA THR A 239 3.38 6.50 -23.31
C THR A 239 2.95 5.06 -23.06
N LEU A 240 2.66 4.69 -21.83
CA LEU A 240 2.30 3.31 -21.44
C LEU A 240 1.10 2.77 -22.23
N SER A 241 0.09 3.62 -22.47
CA SER A 241 -1.10 3.26 -23.26
C SER A 241 -0.78 3.09 -24.76
N ALA A 242 0.15 3.89 -25.29
CA ALA A 242 0.62 3.77 -26.67
C ALA A 242 1.44 2.50 -26.86
N ALA A 243 2.43 2.25 -25.98
CA ALA A 243 3.20 1.02 -25.96
C ALA A 243 2.34 -0.24 -25.84
N TYR A 244 1.24 -0.18 -25.06
CA TYR A 244 0.26 -1.27 -24.99
C TYR A 244 -0.41 -1.52 -26.35
N GLN A 245 -0.89 -0.46 -27.03
CA GLN A 245 -1.57 -0.58 -28.32
C GLN A 245 -0.63 -1.09 -29.41
N GLU A 246 0.61 -0.61 -29.41
CA GLU A 246 1.67 -1.05 -30.34
C GLU A 246 2.00 -2.54 -30.14
N ALA A 247 2.22 -2.96 -28.90
CA ALA A 247 2.48 -4.35 -28.58
C ALA A 247 1.30 -5.27 -28.89
N ASP A 248 0.07 -4.84 -28.63
CA ASP A 248 -1.15 -5.61 -28.93
C ASP A 248 -1.33 -5.77 -30.44
N ALA A 249 -1.21 -4.69 -31.19
CA ALA A 249 -1.35 -4.72 -32.67
C ALA A 249 -0.30 -5.61 -33.33
N GLU A 250 0.98 -5.51 -32.90
CA GLU A 250 2.06 -6.32 -33.45
C GLU A 250 1.89 -7.81 -33.14
N LEU A 251 1.57 -8.16 -31.90
CA LEU A 251 1.36 -9.54 -31.51
C LEU A 251 0.15 -10.16 -32.22
N LEU A 252 -0.95 -9.43 -32.37
CA LEU A 252 -2.10 -9.88 -33.18
C LEU A 252 -1.70 -10.15 -34.62
N ALA A 253 -0.86 -9.28 -35.21
CA ALA A 253 -0.39 -9.43 -36.59
C ALA A 253 0.55 -10.64 -36.73
N LEU A 254 1.53 -10.82 -35.82
CA LEU A 254 2.47 -11.95 -35.81
C LEU A 254 1.78 -13.29 -35.63
N HIS A 255 0.78 -13.35 -34.76
CA HIS A 255 0.00 -14.57 -34.48
C HIS A 255 -1.14 -14.80 -35.51
N GLY A 256 -1.35 -13.88 -36.49
CA GLY A 256 -2.39 -13.98 -37.48
C GLY A 256 -3.81 -13.89 -36.92
N ILE A 257 -3.98 -13.22 -35.80
CA ILE A 257 -5.25 -13.10 -35.08
C ILE A 257 -6.01 -11.86 -35.58
N THR A 258 -7.14 -12.05 -36.18
CA THR A 258 -7.99 -10.96 -36.74
C THR A 258 -9.00 -10.40 -35.75
N THR A 259 -9.29 -11.13 -34.67
CA THR A 259 -10.29 -10.75 -33.68
C THR A 259 -9.62 -10.67 -32.30
N PRO A 260 -9.56 -9.49 -31.65
CA PRO A 260 -8.89 -9.34 -30.35
C PRO A 260 -9.41 -10.30 -29.26
N ALA A 261 -10.70 -10.68 -29.34
CA ALA A 261 -11.29 -11.65 -28.43
C ALA A 261 -10.70 -13.07 -28.54
N ALA A 262 -10.00 -13.37 -29.64
CA ALA A 262 -9.34 -14.66 -29.87
C ALA A 262 -7.83 -14.62 -29.54
N ALA A 263 -7.34 -13.52 -28.97
CA ALA A 263 -5.94 -13.37 -28.58
C ALA A 263 -5.50 -14.55 -27.69
N ASP A 264 -4.35 -15.12 -28.02
CA ASP A 264 -3.69 -16.20 -27.32
C ASP A 264 -2.60 -15.70 -26.35
N PHE A 265 -2.57 -14.38 -26.17
CA PHE A 265 -1.74 -13.65 -25.20
C PHE A 265 -2.59 -12.68 -24.39
N THR A 266 -2.02 -12.17 -23.31
CA THR A 266 -2.60 -11.12 -22.47
C THR A 266 -1.52 -10.11 -22.12
N ILE A 267 -1.78 -8.83 -22.35
CA ILE A 267 -0.89 -7.75 -21.94
C ILE A 267 -1.47 -7.14 -20.66
N SER A 268 -0.71 -7.20 -19.59
CA SER A 268 -1.08 -6.63 -18.29
C SER A 268 -0.22 -5.41 -18.00
N LEU A 269 -0.86 -4.30 -17.68
CA LEU A 269 -0.16 -3.17 -17.11
C LEU A 269 0.06 -3.46 -15.62
N GLN A 270 1.30 -3.36 -15.16
CA GLN A 270 1.61 -3.50 -13.73
C GLN A 270 0.75 -2.54 -12.88
N GLN A 271 0.51 -1.34 -13.41
CA GLN A 271 -0.34 -0.33 -12.77
C GLN A 271 -1.81 -0.77 -12.60
N GLN A 272 -2.35 -1.64 -13.45
CA GLN A 272 -3.73 -2.14 -13.34
C GLN A 272 -3.90 -3.12 -12.17
N LEU A 273 -2.94 -3.99 -11.93
CA LEU A 273 -2.93 -4.86 -10.75
C LEU A 273 -2.96 -4.04 -9.46
N LEU A 274 -2.21 -2.94 -9.44
CA LEU A 274 -2.11 -2.01 -8.33
C LEU A 274 -3.37 -1.18 -8.12
N SER A 275 -4.03 -0.73 -9.20
CA SER A 275 -5.30 -0.02 -9.09
C SER A 275 -6.42 -0.90 -8.52
N THR A 276 -6.35 -2.20 -8.77
CA THR A 276 -7.29 -3.18 -8.21
C THR A 276 -7.02 -3.38 -6.71
N ALA A 277 -5.76 -3.55 -6.29
CA ALA A 277 -5.38 -3.66 -4.89
C ALA A 277 -5.75 -2.39 -4.12
N SER A 278 -5.39 -1.20 -4.63
CA SER A 278 -5.71 0.07 -4.00
C SER A 278 -7.21 0.38 -3.93
N SER A 279 -8.03 -0.16 -4.83
CA SER A 279 -9.49 -0.02 -4.78
C SER A 279 -10.13 -0.86 -3.66
N VAL A 280 -9.57 -2.03 -3.35
CA VAL A 280 -9.97 -2.85 -2.20
C VAL A 280 -9.61 -2.13 -0.90
N ASP A 281 -8.38 -1.64 -0.78
CA ASP A 281 -7.92 -0.88 0.39
C ASP A 281 -8.76 0.37 0.62
N ARG A 282 -9.08 1.10 -0.44
CA ARG A 282 -9.96 2.27 -0.37
C ARG A 282 -11.35 1.90 0.14
N THR A 283 -11.91 0.78 -0.31
CA THR A 283 -13.23 0.30 0.13
C THR A 283 -13.20 -0.04 1.62
N LEU A 284 -12.16 -0.75 2.09
CA LEU A 284 -11.97 -1.06 3.50
C LEU A 284 -11.79 0.20 4.34
N THR A 285 -10.99 1.16 3.88
CA THR A 285 -10.79 2.44 4.56
C THR A 285 -12.09 3.23 4.70
N VAL A 286 -12.93 3.25 3.66
CA VAL A 286 -14.26 3.90 3.71
C VAL A 286 -15.18 3.21 4.70
N LEU A 287 -15.23 1.86 4.71
CA LEU A 287 -16.05 1.09 5.64
C LEU A 287 -15.61 1.30 7.10
N LEU A 288 -14.32 1.19 7.37
CA LEU A 288 -13.77 1.40 8.71
C LEU A 288 -13.92 2.86 9.15
N GLY A 289 -13.74 3.81 8.23
CA GLY A 289 -14.02 5.23 8.44
C GLY A 289 -15.49 5.49 8.81
N GLY A 290 -16.41 4.77 8.19
CA GLY A 290 -17.83 4.79 8.55
C GLY A 290 -18.09 4.32 9.98
N ILE A 291 -17.47 3.22 10.39
CA ILE A 291 -17.56 2.70 11.77
C ILE A 291 -16.98 3.72 12.77
N ALA A 292 -15.83 4.30 12.44
CA ALA A 292 -15.20 5.32 13.28
C ALA A 292 -16.08 6.58 13.39
N ALA A 293 -16.74 7.01 12.31
CA ALA A 293 -17.70 8.12 12.33
C ALA A 293 -18.89 7.84 13.24
N ILE A 294 -19.45 6.62 13.21
CA ILE A 294 -20.53 6.21 14.13
C ILE A 294 -20.04 6.26 15.57
N SER A 295 -18.84 5.75 15.86
CA SER A 295 -18.23 5.80 17.19
C SER A 295 -18.06 7.25 17.70
N LEU A 296 -17.63 8.15 16.82
CA LEU A 296 -17.52 9.58 17.12
C LEU A 296 -18.88 10.24 17.38
N LEU A 297 -19.92 9.86 16.63
CA LEU A 297 -21.29 10.34 16.87
C LEU A 297 -21.80 9.88 18.25
N VAL A 298 -21.56 8.62 18.62
CA VAL A 298 -21.93 8.10 19.95
C VAL A 298 -21.17 8.87 21.06
N GLY A 299 -19.86 9.11 20.88
CA GLY A 299 -19.06 9.93 21.77
C GLY A 299 -19.58 11.37 21.88
N GLY A 300 -19.97 11.98 20.76
CA GLY A 300 -20.58 13.30 20.71
C GLY A 300 -21.93 13.40 21.43
N ILE A 301 -22.80 12.39 21.28
CA ILE A 301 -24.05 12.28 22.04
C ILE A 301 -23.75 12.18 23.54
N GLY A 302 -22.70 11.44 23.91
CA GLY A 302 -22.20 11.41 25.28
C GLY A 302 -21.83 12.78 25.81
N VAL A 303 -21.09 13.61 25.04
CA VAL A 303 -20.79 15.02 25.40
C VAL A 303 -22.06 15.81 25.59
N MET A 304 -23.00 15.73 24.66
CA MET A 304 -24.27 16.45 24.74
C MET A 304 -25.05 16.09 26.02
N ASN A 305 -25.17 14.80 26.33
CA ASN A 305 -25.89 14.35 27.52
C ASN A 305 -25.24 14.85 28.82
N ILE A 306 -23.91 14.82 28.90
CA ILE A 306 -23.20 15.32 30.08
C ILE A 306 -23.34 16.81 30.22
N MET A 307 -23.25 17.56 29.13
CA MET A 307 -23.43 18.99 29.14
C MET A 307 -24.85 19.39 29.55
N LEU A 308 -25.88 18.64 29.12
CA LEU A 308 -27.28 18.85 29.57
C LEU A 308 -27.44 18.65 31.06
N VAL A 309 -26.86 17.63 31.63
CA VAL A 309 -26.89 17.37 33.09
C VAL A 309 -26.09 18.45 33.83
N SER A 310 -24.89 18.84 33.31
CA SER A 310 -24.11 19.90 33.91
C SER A 310 -24.86 21.24 33.93
N VAL A 311 -25.62 21.57 32.89
CA VAL A 311 -26.53 22.74 32.87
C VAL A 311 -27.62 22.60 33.91
N ALA A 312 -28.25 21.44 34.07
CA ALA A 312 -29.29 21.20 35.05
C ALA A 312 -28.78 21.32 36.51
N GLU A 313 -27.60 20.78 36.78
CA GLU A 313 -26.99 20.87 38.13
C GLU A 313 -26.56 22.32 38.49
N ARG A 314 -26.29 23.16 37.47
CA ARG A 314 -25.85 24.56 37.68
C ARG A 314 -26.90 25.62 37.36
N VAL A 315 -28.16 25.27 37.29
CA VAL A 315 -29.25 26.19 36.96
C VAL A 315 -29.24 27.43 37.87
N ARG A 316 -29.10 27.25 39.21
CA ARG A 316 -29.05 28.33 40.17
C ARG A 316 -27.83 29.24 40.01
N GLU A 317 -26.68 28.69 39.70
CA GLU A 317 -25.44 29.44 39.40
C GLU A 317 -25.59 30.29 38.13
N ILE A 318 -26.16 29.70 37.05
CA ILE A 318 -26.45 30.38 35.79
C ILE A 318 -27.44 31.53 36.01
N GLY A 319 -28.51 31.25 36.81
CA GLY A 319 -29.51 32.26 37.20
C GLY A 319 -28.89 33.44 37.92
N LEU A 320 -28.03 33.18 38.92
CA LEU A 320 -27.31 34.21 39.65
C LEU A 320 -26.42 35.06 38.74
N ARG A 321 -25.64 34.42 37.84
CA ARG A 321 -24.81 35.17 36.89
C ARG A 321 -25.64 36.11 35.98
N LYS A 322 -26.79 35.62 35.51
CA LYS A 322 -27.71 36.42 34.67
C LYS A 322 -28.37 37.54 35.45
N ALA A 323 -28.74 37.31 36.69
CA ALA A 323 -29.27 38.35 37.59
C ALA A 323 -28.22 39.47 37.85
N LEU A 324 -26.94 39.11 37.89
CA LEU A 324 -25.80 40.03 37.98
C LEU A 324 -25.40 40.69 36.64
N GLY A 325 -26.15 40.47 35.55
CA GLY A 325 -25.98 41.13 34.28
C GLY A 325 -25.20 40.34 33.21
N ALA A 326 -24.97 39.05 33.40
CA ALA A 326 -24.33 38.22 32.37
C ALA A 326 -25.26 38.07 31.15
N THR A 327 -24.75 38.38 29.96
CA THR A 327 -25.50 38.23 28.71
C THR A 327 -25.66 36.77 28.32
N PRO A 328 -26.76 36.39 27.61
CA PRO A 328 -26.95 35.03 27.09
C PRO A 328 -25.79 34.54 26.23
N ALA A 329 -25.14 35.44 25.46
CA ALA A 329 -23.97 35.16 24.66
C ALA A 329 -22.77 34.74 25.50
N LEU A 330 -22.56 35.37 26.66
CA LEU A 330 -21.47 35.03 27.58
C LEU A 330 -21.65 33.61 28.17
N ILE A 331 -22.87 33.25 28.60
CA ILE A 331 -23.20 31.92 29.10
C ILE A 331 -23.00 30.87 28.01
N ARG A 332 -23.54 31.11 26.80
CA ARG A 332 -23.34 30.20 25.66
C ARG A 332 -21.86 29.98 25.35
N LYS A 333 -21.05 31.04 25.29
CA LYS A 333 -19.61 30.98 25.04
C LYS A 333 -18.89 30.12 26.10
N GLN A 334 -19.25 30.27 27.37
CA GLN A 334 -18.67 29.51 28.47
C GLN A 334 -18.89 28.02 28.30
N PHE A 335 -20.12 27.56 28.04
CA PHE A 335 -20.46 26.14 27.87
C PHE A 335 -19.88 25.57 26.57
N LEU A 336 -19.76 26.38 25.50
CA LEU A 336 -19.08 25.94 24.27
C LEU A 336 -17.58 25.73 24.49
N VAL A 337 -16.91 26.59 25.24
CA VAL A 337 -15.49 26.39 25.62
C VAL A 337 -15.35 25.14 26.47
N GLU A 338 -16.26 24.86 27.41
CA GLU A 338 -16.24 23.65 28.22
C GLU A 338 -16.39 22.39 27.37
N ALA A 339 -17.33 22.36 26.41
CA ALA A 339 -17.53 21.27 25.47
C ALA A 339 -16.33 21.09 24.53
N SER A 340 -15.73 22.17 24.01
CA SER A 340 -14.55 22.10 23.16
C SER A 340 -13.32 21.59 23.91
N LEU A 341 -13.19 21.89 25.21
CA LEU A 341 -12.13 21.33 26.05
C LEU A 341 -12.27 19.82 26.24
N LEU A 342 -13.50 19.31 26.43
CA LEU A 342 -13.76 17.88 26.49
C LEU A 342 -13.39 17.19 25.18
N GLY A 343 -13.77 17.81 24.04
CA GLY A 343 -13.37 17.35 22.70
C GLY A 343 -11.86 17.34 22.52
N LEU A 344 -11.18 18.40 22.94
CA LEU A 344 -9.73 18.52 22.82
C LEU A 344 -9.00 17.44 23.67
N VAL A 345 -9.41 17.26 24.93
CA VAL A 345 -8.82 16.25 25.81
C VAL A 345 -9.04 14.85 25.24
N GLY A 346 -10.27 14.53 24.80
CA GLY A 346 -10.58 13.27 24.15
C GLY A 346 -9.78 13.05 22.86
N GLY A 347 -9.63 14.11 22.07
CA GLY A 347 -8.84 14.13 20.83
C GLY A 347 -7.37 13.85 21.07
N VAL A 348 -6.74 14.59 22.01
CA VAL A 348 -5.31 14.42 22.36
C VAL A 348 -5.04 13.02 22.92
N LEU A 349 -5.88 12.52 23.81
CA LEU A 349 -5.75 11.17 24.35
C LEU A 349 -6.00 10.11 23.28
N GLY A 350 -6.95 10.33 22.36
CA GLY A 350 -7.23 9.46 21.22
C GLY A 350 -6.07 9.38 20.26
N VAL A 351 -5.44 10.53 19.96
CA VAL A 351 -4.20 10.60 19.16
C VAL A 351 -3.07 9.86 19.86
N ALA A 352 -2.87 10.07 21.17
CA ALA A 352 -1.84 9.36 21.93
C ALA A 352 -2.03 7.84 21.86
N LEU A 353 -3.28 7.36 22.03
CA LEU A 353 -3.60 5.94 21.89
C LEU A 353 -3.40 5.45 20.46
N GLY A 354 -3.75 6.23 19.44
CA GLY A 354 -3.52 5.93 18.02
C GLY A 354 -2.03 5.79 17.71
N VAL A 355 -1.18 6.69 18.24
CA VAL A 355 0.28 6.61 18.10
C VAL A 355 0.84 5.35 18.78
N VAL A 356 0.38 5.03 20.00
CA VAL A 356 0.78 3.78 20.67
C VAL A 356 0.34 2.56 19.85
N GLY A 357 -0.89 2.58 19.32
CA GLY A 357 -1.41 1.52 18.47
C GLY A 357 -0.62 1.34 17.17
N SER A 358 -0.19 2.43 16.54
CA SER A 358 0.60 2.37 15.31
C SER A 358 2.00 1.76 15.48
N VAL A 359 2.54 1.76 16.70
CA VAL A 359 3.81 1.10 17.02
C VAL A 359 3.59 -0.34 17.50
N ALA A 360 2.51 -0.59 18.22
CA ALA A 360 2.24 -1.90 18.85
C ALA A 360 1.55 -2.91 17.91
N LEU A 361 0.75 -2.45 16.94
CA LEU A 361 -0.03 -3.31 16.05
C LEU A 361 0.73 -3.91 14.86
N PRO A 362 1.72 -3.25 14.22
CA PRO A 362 2.41 -3.79 13.06
C PRO A 362 2.98 -5.21 13.24
N PRO A 363 3.56 -5.59 14.39
CA PRO A 363 4.04 -6.96 14.59
C PRO A 363 2.93 -8.03 14.59
N LEU A 364 1.69 -7.64 14.85
CA LEU A 364 0.53 -8.54 14.89
C LEU A 364 -0.21 -8.62 13.54
N VAL A 365 -0.24 -7.49 12.80
CA VAL A 365 -1.02 -7.37 11.56
C VAL A 365 -0.14 -7.60 10.32
N HIS A 366 1.19 -7.51 10.48
CA HIS A 366 2.20 -7.60 9.41
C HIS A 366 2.10 -6.48 8.35
N ASP A 367 1.29 -5.45 8.58
CA ASP A 367 1.14 -4.30 7.71
C ASP A 367 1.70 -3.02 8.38
N PRO A 368 2.40 -2.16 7.65
CA PRO A 368 2.90 -0.91 8.18
C PRO A 368 1.75 0.07 8.41
N ILE A 369 1.73 0.71 9.58
CA ILE A 369 0.79 1.79 9.89
C ILE A 369 1.54 3.12 9.74
N ALA A 370 1.25 3.87 8.68
CA ALA A 370 1.86 5.17 8.45
C ALA A 370 1.16 6.26 9.27
N LEU A 371 1.93 7.00 10.07
CA LEU A 371 1.42 8.16 10.79
C LEU A 371 1.64 9.43 9.96
N SER A 372 0.55 10.03 9.48
CA SER A 372 0.57 11.30 8.80
C SER A 372 0.36 12.45 9.80
N ALA A 373 1.24 13.44 9.75
CA ALA A 373 1.08 14.66 10.56
C ALA A 373 -0.22 15.40 10.22
N THR A 374 -0.63 15.36 8.96
CA THR A 374 -1.89 15.95 8.48
C THR A 374 -3.10 15.21 9.02
N ALA A 375 -3.10 13.86 9.02
CA ALA A 375 -4.17 13.04 9.58
C ALA A 375 -4.27 13.25 11.10
N THR A 376 -3.14 13.35 11.80
CA THR A 376 -3.09 13.64 13.24
C THR A 376 -3.70 15.00 13.57
N ALA A 377 -3.31 16.05 12.85
CA ALA A 377 -3.86 17.40 13.05
C ALA A 377 -5.37 17.47 12.72
N ALA A 378 -5.78 16.82 11.63
CA ALA A 378 -7.19 16.71 11.23
C ALA A 378 -8.03 15.98 12.30
N SER A 379 -7.52 14.90 12.88
CA SER A 379 -8.21 14.13 13.93
C SER A 379 -8.48 14.98 15.19
N ILE A 380 -7.51 15.80 15.62
CA ILE A 380 -7.70 16.75 16.73
C ILE A 380 -8.73 17.83 16.33
N GLY A 381 -8.65 18.35 15.11
CA GLY A 381 -9.61 19.30 14.57
C GLY A 381 -11.05 18.77 14.60
N VAL A 382 -11.24 17.55 14.12
CA VAL A 382 -12.53 16.85 14.13
C VAL A 382 -13.05 16.68 15.56
N ALA A 383 -12.20 16.29 16.52
CA ALA A 383 -12.58 16.14 17.92
C ALA A 383 -13.09 17.47 18.53
N VAL A 384 -12.41 18.59 18.24
CA VAL A 384 -12.84 19.92 18.71
C VAL A 384 -14.15 20.34 18.05
N VAL A 385 -14.28 20.13 16.73
CA VAL A 385 -15.52 20.45 15.98
C VAL A 385 -16.70 19.66 16.54
N LEU A 386 -16.51 18.37 16.82
CA LEU A 386 -17.55 17.54 17.44
C LEU A 386 -17.91 18.03 18.85
N GLY A 387 -16.91 18.36 19.68
CA GLY A 387 -17.15 18.94 20.99
C GLY A 387 -18.01 20.21 20.89
N VAL A 388 -17.69 21.10 19.97
CA VAL A 388 -18.48 22.33 19.71
C VAL A 388 -19.88 21.97 19.20
N ALA A 389 -20.01 21.15 18.17
CA ALA A 389 -21.29 20.80 17.54
C ALA A 389 -22.28 20.20 18.52
N PHE A 390 -21.86 19.21 19.30
CA PHE A 390 -22.69 18.59 20.34
C PHE A 390 -22.87 19.46 21.59
N GLY A 391 -21.98 20.44 21.82
CA GLY A 391 -22.07 21.44 22.88
C GLY A 391 -23.04 22.60 22.60
N VAL A 392 -23.37 22.86 21.30
CA VAL A 392 -24.25 24.00 20.92
C VAL A 392 -25.62 23.90 21.55
N TYR A 393 -26.25 22.73 21.51
CA TYR A 393 -27.62 22.55 22.04
C TYR A 393 -27.67 22.79 23.55
N PRO A 394 -26.87 22.13 24.41
CA PRO A 394 -26.89 22.39 25.86
C PRO A 394 -26.47 23.80 26.21
N ALA A 395 -25.47 24.39 25.52
CA ALA A 395 -25.06 25.77 25.74
C ALA A 395 -26.18 26.79 25.42
N SER A 396 -26.94 26.53 24.36
CA SER A 396 -28.09 27.35 23.98
C SER A 396 -29.22 27.23 24.98
N ARG A 397 -29.46 26.03 25.53
CA ARG A 397 -30.45 25.78 26.58
C ARG A 397 -30.07 26.54 27.87
N ALA A 398 -28.80 26.49 28.30
CA ALA A 398 -28.29 27.25 29.44
C ALA A 398 -28.48 28.74 29.25
N ALA A 399 -28.21 29.25 28.04
CA ALA A 399 -28.35 30.66 27.71
C ALA A 399 -29.80 31.21 27.73
N ARG A 400 -30.80 30.30 27.56
CA ARG A 400 -32.23 30.66 27.54
C ARG A 400 -32.89 30.64 28.91
N LEU A 401 -32.24 30.14 29.96
CA LEU A 401 -32.82 30.06 31.33
C LEU A 401 -33.19 31.50 31.81
N ALA A 402 -34.42 31.63 32.31
CA ALA A 402 -34.83 32.90 32.92
C ALA A 402 -34.29 33.00 34.36
N PRO A 403 -33.72 34.16 34.77
CA PRO A 403 -33.11 34.32 36.10
C PRO A 403 -34.07 34.02 37.24
N ILE A 404 -35.33 34.41 37.09
CA ILE A 404 -36.35 34.22 38.11
C ILE A 404 -36.69 32.74 38.32
N ASP A 405 -36.86 31.99 37.20
CA ASP A 405 -37.18 30.55 37.27
C ASP A 405 -35.97 29.76 37.78
N ALA A 406 -34.78 30.14 37.43
CA ALA A 406 -33.52 29.51 37.86
C ALA A 406 -33.23 29.68 39.35
N LEU A 407 -33.66 30.78 39.96
CA LEU A 407 -33.50 31.05 41.41
C LEU A 407 -34.62 30.46 42.26
N ARG A 408 -35.78 30.15 41.64
CA ARG A 408 -36.97 29.64 42.31
C ARG A 408 -37.06 28.09 42.29
N SER A 409 -36.26 27.42 41.50
CA SER A 409 -36.18 25.97 41.45
C SER A 409 -35.53 25.43 42.73
N GLU A 410 -36.29 24.70 43.54
CA GLU A 410 -35.80 23.85 44.64
C GLU A 410 -35.05 22.65 44.13
#